data_798690278db44921c5ac87aa38fb5c2d
#
_entry.id   798690278db44921c5ac87aa38fb5c2d
#
_cell.length_a   1.000
_cell.length_b   1.000
_cell.length_c   1.000
_cell.angle_alpha   90.00
_cell.angle_beta   90.00
_cell.angle_gamma   90.00
#
_symmetry.space_group_name_H-M   'P 1'
#
loop_
_entity.id
_entity.type
_entity.pdbx_description
1 polymer ?
#
loop_
_entity_poly.entity_id
_entity_poly.type
_entity_poly.pdbx_seq_one_letter_code
_entity_poly.pdbx_strand_id
1 'polypeptide(L)'
;MAMTVHCDIVSAEGEIFSGLVEMVIAHGELGDLGVALGHAPLLTNLKPGPIRLIKQGGDEEVFYISGGFLEVQPNMVKVLADTVQRAADLDEASAQQAVKAAEKALNEQGADFDYGAAAARLAEATAQLRTVQQIRKKFGK
;
A
#
# COMPACT_ATOMS: atom_id res chain seq x y z
N MET A 1 -3.80 -29.28 -1.39
CA MET A 1 -4.58 -28.30 -0.59
C MET A 1 -3.92 -26.95 -0.66
N ALA A 2 -4.66 -25.96 -1.03
CA ALA A 2 -4.15 -24.61 -1.01
C ALA A 2 -4.05 -24.13 0.44
N MET A 3 -2.90 -23.56 0.79
CA MET A 3 -2.69 -22.95 2.09
C MET A 3 -3.06 -21.47 1.97
N THR A 4 -4.26 -21.12 2.40
CA THR A 4 -4.77 -19.76 2.29
C THR A 4 -5.03 -19.14 3.66
N VAL A 5 -4.85 -17.84 3.72
CA VAL A 5 -5.19 -17.03 4.88
C VAL A 5 -6.28 -16.04 4.47
N HIS A 6 -7.23 -15.78 5.38
CA HIS A 6 -8.24 -14.78 5.13
C HIS A 6 -7.64 -13.39 5.27
N CYS A 7 -7.87 -12.54 4.25
CA CYS A 7 -7.37 -11.16 4.25
C CYS A 7 -8.52 -10.19 4.07
N ASP A 8 -8.58 -9.20 4.96
CA ASP A 8 -9.49 -8.06 4.85
C ASP A 8 -8.68 -6.78 4.69
N ILE A 9 -9.06 -5.94 3.74
CA ILE A 9 -8.52 -4.58 3.59
C ILE A 9 -9.68 -3.62 3.82
N VAL A 10 -9.54 -2.80 4.85
CA VAL A 10 -10.58 -1.88 5.31
C VAL A 10 -10.01 -0.47 5.36
N SER A 11 -10.78 0.50 4.89
CA SER A 11 -10.47 1.92 5.04
C SER A 11 -11.61 2.61 5.79
N ALA A 12 -11.45 3.93 6.02
CA ALA A 12 -12.52 4.73 6.62
C ALA A 12 -13.80 4.73 5.78
N GLU A 13 -13.69 4.47 4.48
CA GLU A 13 -14.84 4.43 3.57
C GLU A 13 -15.56 3.08 3.56
N GLY A 14 -14.96 2.06 4.18
CA GLY A 14 -15.54 0.73 4.26
C GLY A 14 -14.58 -0.37 3.87
N GLU A 15 -15.13 -1.56 3.69
CA GLU A 15 -14.36 -2.73 3.28
C GLU A 15 -14.07 -2.67 1.77
N ILE A 16 -12.79 -2.78 1.44
CA ILE A 16 -12.31 -2.70 0.05
C ILE A 16 -12.09 -4.09 -0.54
N PHE A 17 -11.57 -5.01 0.27
CA PHE A 17 -11.31 -6.38 -0.14
C PHE A 17 -11.57 -7.32 1.04
N SER A 18 -12.13 -8.49 0.75
CA SER A 18 -12.27 -9.57 1.72
C SER A 18 -12.21 -10.90 0.97
N GLY A 19 -11.30 -11.77 1.35
CA GLY A 19 -11.20 -13.06 0.70
C GLY A 19 -9.98 -13.87 1.12
N LEU A 20 -9.83 -15.04 0.52
CA LEU A 20 -8.73 -15.94 0.79
C LEU A 20 -7.57 -15.67 -0.16
N VAL A 21 -6.37 -15.59 0.38
CA VAL A 21 -5.14 -15.36 -0.39
C VAL A 21 -4.06 -16.33 0.09
N GLU A 22 -3.09 -16.61 -0.77
CA GLU A 22 -1.95 -17.43 -0.39
C GLU A 22 -0.89 -16.64 0.36
N MET A 23 -0.73 -15.36 0.01
CA MET A 23 0.24 -14.48 0.66
C MET A 23 -0.20 -13.03 0.57
N VAL A 24 0.10 -12.28 1.62
CA VAL A 24 -0.04 -10.82 1.68
C VAL A 24 1.36 -10.23 1.79
N ILE A 25 1.72 -9.32 0.90
CA ILE A 25 2.99 -8.60 0.96
C ILE A 25 2.69 -7.14 1.23
N ALA A 26 3.22 -6.64 2.35
CA ALA A 26 2.95 -5.30 2.83
C ALA A 26 4.24 -4.54 3.09
N HIS A 27 4.19 -3.22 2.95
CA HIS A 27 5.33 -2.34 3.17
C HIS A 27 5.30 -1.81 4.61
N GLY A 28 5.94 -2.53 5.52
CA GLY A 28 5.99 -2.18 6.93
C GLY A 28 7.01 -1.10 7.25
N GLU A 29 6.91 -0.56 8.44
CA GLU A 29 7.81 0.50 8.91
C GLU A 29 9.27 0.05 8.94
N LEU A 30 9.51 -1.21 9.27
CA LEU A 30 10.85 -1.80 9.36
C LEU A 30 11.24 -2.59 8.11
N GLY A 31 10.45 -2.53 7.05
CA GLY A 31 10.70 -3.24 5.80
C GLY A 31 9.50 -4.01 5.31
N ASP A 32 9.65 -4.65 4.16
CA ASP A 32 8.57 -5.44 3.58
C ASP A 32 8.31 -6.70 4.38
N LEU A 33 7.03 -7.05 4.48
CA LEU A 33 6.55 -8.22 5.19
C LEU A 33 5.81 -9.14 4.24
N GLY A 34 6.11 -10.44 4.27
CA GLY A 34 5.33 -11.47 3.59
C GLY A 34 4.59 -12.30 4.63
N VAL A 35 3.28 -12.38 4.52
CA VAL A 35 2.43 -13.07 5.49
C VAL A 35 1.66 -14.19 4.79
N ALA A 36 1.84 -15.42 5.26
CA ALA A 36 1.13 -16.60 4.79
C ALA A 36 0.40 -17.26 5.97
N LEU A 37 -0.38 -18.29 5.68
CA LEU A 37 -1.10 -19.05 6.70
C LEU A 37 -0.15 -19.54 7.80
N GLY A 38 -0.56 -19.38 9.05
CA GLY A 38 0.22 -19.83 10.19
C GLY A 38 1.25 -18.81 10.68
N HIS A 39 1.28 -17.63 10.12
CA HIS A 39 2.19 -16.56 10.56
C HIS A 39 1.94 -16.21 12.03
N ALA A 40 3.01 -15.97 12.78
CA ALA A 40 2.90 -15.54 14.17
C ALA A 40 2.13 -14.22 14.30
N PRO A 41 1.39 -14.02 15.38
CA PRO A 41 0.67 -12.77 15.59
C PRO A 41 1.60 -11.56 15.56
N LEU A 42 1.16 -10.50 14.89
CA LEU A 42 1.93 -9.28 14.71
C LEU A 42 0.99 -8.10 14.53
N LEU A 43 1.34 -6.97 15.11
CA LEU A 43 0.69 -5.69 14.84
C LEU A 43 1.79 -4.70 14.50
N THR A 44 1.72 -4.10 13.31
CA THR A 44 2.75 -3.17 12.87
C THR A 44 2.16 -2.03 12.05
N ASN A 45 2.85 -0.91 12.03
CA ASN A 45 2.52 0.22 11.17
C ASN A 45 2.93 -0.08 9.73
N LEU A 46 2.14 0.45 8.80
CA LEU A 46 2.42 0.39 7.37
C LEU A 46 2.76 1.77 6.85
N LYS A 47 3.78 1.84 6.01
CA LYS A 47 4.12 3.04 5.26
C LYS A 47 3.25 3.16 4.01
N PRO A 48 3.12 4.35 3.43
CA PRO A 48 2.52 4.48 2.11
C PRO A 48 3.21 3.55 1.11
N GLY A 49 2.44 2.79 0.39
CA GLY A 49 2.98 1.85 -0.57
C GLY A 49 2.00 0.78 -1.01
N PRO A 50 2.46 -0.19 -1.78
CA PRO A 50 1.60 -1.26 -2.28
C PRO A 50 1.33 -2.34 -1.23
N ILE A 51 0.11 -2.85 -1.24
CA ILE A 51 -0.26 -4.12 -0.63
C ILE A 51 -0.49 -5.09 -1.79
N ARG A 52 0.26 -6.19 -1.81
CA ARG A 52 0.16 -7.19 -2.87
C ARG A 52 -0.49 -8.44 -2.30
N LEU A 53 -1.54 -8.89 -2.95
CA LEU A 53 -2.25 -10.11 -2.58
C LEU A 53 -1.99 -11.16 -3.64
N ILE A 54 -1.38 -12.26 -3.25
CA ILE A 54 -1.17 -13.40 -4.14
C ILE A 54 -2.32 -14.36 -3.90
N LYS A 55 -3.19 -14.48 -4.89
CA LYS A 55 -4.37 -15.32 -4.79
C LYS A 55 -4.06 -16.75 -5.14
N GLN A 56 -4.98 -17.63 -4.79
CA GLN A 56 -4.91 -19.03 -5.16
C GLN A 56 -4.83 -19.16 -6.69
N GLY A 57 -3.84 -19.91 -7.16
CA GLY A 57 -3.59 -20.03 -8.59
C GLY A 57 -2.52 -19.08 -9.13
N GLY A 58 -1.98 -18.23 -8.28
CA GLY A 58 -0.86 -17.35 -8.64
C GLY A 58 -1.25 -15.96 -9.13
N ASP A 59 -2.54 -15.68 -9.30
CA ASP A 59 -2.99 -14.34 -9.66
C ASP A 59 -2.64 -13.34 -8.56
N GLU A 60 -2.27 -12.14 -8.98
CA GLU A 60 -1.87 -11.10 -8.05
C GLU A 60 -2.78 -9.89 -8.18
N GLU A 61 -3.23 -9.38 -7.05
CA GLU A 61 -3.97 -8.12 -6.99
C GLU A 61 -3.20 -7.13 -6.13
N VAL A 62 -3.09 -5.90 -6.60
CA VAL A 62 -2.30 -4.87 -5.94
C VAL A 62 -3.20 -3.70 -5.58
N PHE A 63 -3.08 -3.26 -4.32
CA PHE A 63 -3.72 -2.06 -3.81
C PHE A 63 -2.63 -1.10 -3.37
N TYR A 64 -2.86 0.18 -3.57
CA TYR A 64 -2.04 1.23 -2.95
C TYR A 64 -2.73 1.71 -1.68
N ILE A 65 -1.97 1.84 -0.60
CA ILE A 65 -2.46 2.44 0.64
C ILE A 65 -1.59 3.65 1.00
N SER A 66 -2.21 4.65 1.61
CA SER A 66 -1.50 5.85 2.07
C SER A 66 -0.87 5.68 3.45
N GLY A 67 -0.95 4.51 4.02
CA GLY A 67 -0.46 4.18 5.35
C GLY A 67 -1.55 3.47 6.15
N GLY A 68 -1.24 3.05 7.34
CA GLY A 68 -2.18 2.37 8.21
C GLY A 68 -1.51 1.33 9.11
N PHE A 69 -2.26 0.29 9.42
CA PHE A 69 -1.82 -0.80 10.31
C PHE A 69 -2.06 -2.15 9.67
N LEU A 70 -1.17 -3.09 9.99
CA LEU A 70 -1.32 -4.49 9.64
C LEU A 70 -1.48 -5.30 10.92
N GLU A 71 -2.58 -6.04 11.02
CA GLU A 71 -2.81 -6.99 12.09
C GLU A 71 -2.72 -8.39 11.52
N VAL A 72 -1.84 -9.22 12.08
CA VAL A 72 -1.62 -10.59 11.64
C VAL A 72 -2.01 -11.56 12.75
N GLN A 73 -2.81 -12.55 12.39
CA GLN A 73 -3.11 -13.72 13.22
C GLN A 73 -2.87 -14.97 12.38
N PRO A 74 -2.74 -16.17 13.01
CA PRO A 74 -2.37 -17.37 12.25
C PRO A 74 -3.30 -17.71 11.06
N ASN A 75 -4.57 -17.34 11.13
CA ASN A 75 -5.55 -17.65 10.09
C ASN A 75 -6.21 -16.41 9.47
N MET A 76 -5.80 -15.21 9.86
CA MET A 76 -6.41 -13.97 9.40
C MET A 76 -5.39 -12.84 9.34
N VAL A 77 -5.48 -12.04 8.28
CA VAL A 77 -4.70 -10.82 8.14
C VAL A 77 -5.67 -9.66 7.90
N LYS A 78 -5.52 -8.59 8.64
CA LYS A 78 -6.36 -7.41 8.49
C LYS A 78 -5.48 -6.20 8.22
N VAL A 79 -5.81 -5.48 7.15
CA VAL A 79 -5.17 -4.21 6.80
C VAL A 79 -6.16 -3.10 7.09
N LEU A 80 -5.79 -2.21 8.00
CA LEU A 80 -6.57 -1.01 8.32
C LEU A 80 -5.84 0.18 7.72
N ALA A 81 -6.31 0.64 6.58
CA ALA A 81 -5.63 1.66 5.79
C ALA A 81 -6.31 3.01 5.94
N ASP A 82 -5.52 4.07 5.83
CA ASP A 82 -6.05 5.43 5.82
C ASP A 82 -6.85 5.67 4.55
N THR A 83 -6.24 5.40 3.39
CA THR A 83 -6.91 5.39 2.09
C THR A 83 -6.43 4.19 1.30
N VAL A 84 -7.29 3.69 0.42
CA VAL A 84 -6.98 2.54 -0.44
C VAL A 84 -7.38 2.87 -1.87
N GLN A 85 -6.51 2.54 -2.82
CA GLN A 85 -6.81 2.62 -4.25
C GLN A 85 -6.35 1.33 -4.92
N ARG A 86 -7.16 0.82 -5.85
CA ARG A 86 -6.71 -0.30 -6.67
C ARG A 86 -5.60 0.18 -7.60
N ALA A 87 -4.57 -0.62 -7.75
CA ALA A 87 -3.46 -0.26 -8.61
C ALA A 87 -3.88 -0.01 -10.07
N ALA A 88 -4.89 -0.75 -10.53
CA ALA A 88 -5.43 -0.57 -11.88
C ALA A 88 -6.05 0.82 -12.10
N ASP A 89 -6.47 1.48 -11.03
CA ASP A 89 -7.09 2.81 -11.08
C ASP A 89 -6.09 3.94 -10.93
N LEU A 90 -4.81 3.64 -10.70
CA LEU A 90 -3.76 4.63 -10.56
C LEU A 90 -3.26 5.08 -11.93
N ASP A 91 -3.14 6.39 -12.11
CA ASP A 91 -2.63 7.01 -13.33
C ASP A 91 -1.20 7.50 -13.11
N GLU A 92 -0.27 7.00 -13.92
CA GLU A 92 1.14 7.38 -13.82
C GLU A 92 1.37 8.88 -14.06
N ALA A 93 0.66 9.46 -15.03
CA ALA A 93 0.79 10.89 -15.33
C ALA A 93 0.36 11.75 -14.13
N SER A 94 -0.77 11.41 -13.52
CA SER A 94 -1.24 12.10 -12.31
C SER A 94 -0.29 11.92 -11.15
N ALA A 95 0.27 10.73 -10.98
CA ALA A 95 1.25 10.44 -9.94
C ALA A 95 2.53 11.24 -10.13
N GLN A 96 3.03 11.35 -11.35
CA GLN A 96 4.20 12.18 -11.66
C GLN A 96 3.95 13.65 -11.37
N GLN A 97 2.77 14.16 -11.73
CA GLN A 97 2.39 15.55 -11.42
C GLN A 97 2.32 15.80 -9.92
N ALA A 98 1.78 14.84 -9.18
CA ALA A 98 1.71 14.95 -7.72
C ALA A 98 3.10 15.00 -7.08
N VAL A 99 4.05 14.19 -7.56
CA VAL A 99 5.44 14.23 -7.10
C VAL A 99 6.08 15.58 -7.38
N LYS A 100 5.92 16.11 -8.60
CA LYS A 100 6.47 17.42 -8.97
C LYS A 100 5.87 18.55 -8.14
N ALA A 101 4.57 18.52 -7.91
CA ALA A 101 3.89 19.52 -7.08
C ALA A 101 4.38 19.47 -5.64
N ALA A 102 4.57 18.27 -5.08
CA ALA A 102 5.06 18.11 -3.72
C ALA A 102 6.52 18.57 -3.57
N GLU A 103 7.37 18.25 -4.56
CA GLU A 103 8.76 18.73 -4.58
C GLU A 103 8.82 20.24 -4.66
N LYS A 104 7.99 20.86 -5.51
CA LYS A 104 7.91 22.32 -5.63
C LYS A 104 7.48 22.94 -4.31
N ALA A 105 6.49 22.37 -3.63
CA ALA A 105 6.03 22.86 -2.34
C ALA A 105 7.14 22.79 -1.29
N LEU A 106 7.99 21.76 -1.30
CA LEU A 106 9.14 21.67 -0.41
C LEU A 106 10.20 22.71 -0.68
N ASN A 107 10.38 23.12 -1.94
CA ASN A 107 11.38 24.10 -2.34
C ASN A 107 10.90 25.54 -2.13
N GLU A 108 9.58 25.77 -2.10
CA GLU A 108 9.00 27.09 -1.85
C GLU A 108 8.73 27.22 -0.35
N GLN A 109 9.64 27.92 0.36
CA GLN A 109 9.53 28.10 1.80
C GLN A 109 8.94 29.45 2.14
N GLY A 110 7.82 29.46 2.87
CA GLY A 110 7.24 30.64 3.45
C GLY A 110 7.32 30.62 4.98
N ALA A 111 6.92 31.71 5.62
CA ALA A 111 6.95 31.84 7.07
C ALA A 111 6.05 30.80 7.77
N ASP A 112 4.99 30.35 7.11
CA ASP A 112 4.02 29.39 7.64
C ASP A 112 4.17 28.00 7.02
N PHE A 113 5.36 27.70 6.50
CA PHE A 113 5.59 26.44 5.80
C PHE A 113 5.70 25.26 6.77
N ASP A 114 4.88 24.24 6.57
CA ASP A 114 4.90 23.01 7.35
C ASP A 114 5.69 21.92 6.60
N TYR A 115 6.95 21.75 7.01
CA TYR A 115 7.83 20.75 6.44
C TYR A 115 7.31 19.32 6.61
N GLY A 116 6.71 19.02 7.78
CA GLY A 116 6.20 17.68 8.06
C GLY A 116 5.08 17.29 7.11
N ALA A 117 4.13 18.19 6.89
CA ALA A 117 3.01 17.95 5.98
C ALA A 117 3.49 17.85 4.53
N ALA A 118 4.41 18.72 4.10
CA ALA A 118 4.95 18.69 2.73
C ALA A 118 5.78 17.42 2.48
N ALA A 119 6.60 17.01 3.43
CA ALA A 119 7.38 15.79 3.34
C ALA A 119 6.48 14.54 3.28
N ALA A 120 5.40 14.53 4.05
CA ALA A 120 4.42 13.44 4.04
C ALA A 120 3.73 13.33 2.67
N ARG A 121 3.34 14.47 2.08
CA ARG A 121 2.73 14.49 0.73
C ARG A 121 3.70 13.99 -0.33
N LEU A 122 4.96 14.38 -0.24
CA LEU A 122 5.98 13.90 -1.18
C LEU A 122 6.20 12.40 -1.04
N ALA A 123 6.28 11.88 0.18
CA ALA A 123 6.42 10.46 0.44
C ALA A 123 5.25 9.66 -0.13
N GLU A 124 4.03 10.14 0.07
CA GLU A 124 2.82 9.51 -0.46
C GLU A 124 2.81 9.52 -1.99
N ALA A 125 3.07 10.68 -2.61
CA ALA A 125 3.09 10.82 -4.06
C ALA A 125 4.18 9.94 -4.69
N THR A 126 5.36 9.88 -4.08
CA THR A 126 6.47 9.04 -4.54
C THR A 126 6.11 7.56 -4.44
N ALA A 127 5.44 7.14 -3.36
CA ALA A 127 5.00 5.76 -3.19
C ALA A 127 3.95 5.37 -4.24
N GLN A 128 3.02 6.26 -4.56
CA GLN A 128 2.05 6.02 -5.63
C GLN A 128 2.74 5.84 -6.98
N LEU A 129 3.67 6.72 -7.31
CA LEU A 129 4.42 6.64 -8.57
C LEU A 129 5.20 5.34 -8.66
N ARG A 130 5.90 4.96 -7.61
CA ARG A 130 6.63 3.68 -7.57
C ARG A 130 5.72 2.48 -7.77
N THR A 131 4.55 2.50 -7.15
CA THR A 131 3.57 1.43 -7.27
C THR A 131 3.12 1.27 -8.72
N VAL A 132 2.77 2.37 -9.39
CA VAL A 132 2.36 2.36 -10.79
C VAL A 132 3.49 1.85 -11.69
N GLN A 133 4.70 2.33 -11.46
CA GLN A 133 5.88 1.93 -12.25
C GLN A 133 6.20 0.45 -12.08
N GLN A 134 6.11 -0.07 -10.86
CA GLN A 134 6.33 -1.49 -10.59
C GLN A 134 5.30 -2.36 -11.30
N ILE A 135 4.05 -1.95 -11.29
CA ILE A 135 2.98 -2.68 -11.96
C ILE A 135 3.20 -2.70 -13.46
N ARG A 136 3.53 -1.55 -14.05
CA ARG A 136 3.81 -1.48 -15.50
C ARG A 136 4.99 -2.35 -15.89
N LYS A 137 6.05 -2.34 -15.09
CA LYS A 137 7.24 -3.16 -15.33
C LYS A 137 6.91 -4.64 -15.24
N LYS A 138 6.12 -5.04 -14.25
CA LYS A 138 5.80 -6.45 -14.01
C LYS A 138 4.82 -7.00 -15.03
N PHE A 139 3.82 -6.23 -15.43
CA PHE A 139 2.77 -6.67 -16.34
C PHE A 139 3.00 -6.21 -17.79
N GLY A 140 4.15 -5.63 -18.09
CA GLY A 140 4.61 -5.42 -19.46
C GLY A 140 3.95 -4.25 -20.21
N LYS A 141 3.36 -3.30 -19.51
CA LYS A 141 2.72 -2.17 -20.22
C LYS A 141 2.86 -0.86 -19.49
#